data_51840475a9774435689735210162ac6a
#
_entry.id   51840475a9774435689735210162ac6a
#
_cell.length_a   1.000
_cell.length_b   1.000
_cell.length_c   1.000
_cell.angle_alpha   90.00
_cell.angle_beta   90.00
_cell.angle_gamma   90.00
#
_symmetry.space_group_name_H-M   'P 1'
#
loop_
_entity.id
_entity.type
_entity.pdbx_description
1 polymer ?
#
loop_
_entity_poly.entity_id
_entity_poly.type
_entity_poly.pdbx_seq_one_letter_code
_entity_poly.pdbx_strand_id
1 'polypeptide(L)'
;MGQKLSCGTSDEHELFSAVQCGDLETVKALFERNPSLVHHSTVYDRQSALHIAAANGQIEVVSMLIDQSVNVDLFNRYKQTPLMLAAMHGKISCVEKLIEAGANILMFDTLNGRTCLHYAAYYGHSDCLKTILCASQTSHIASSWGYARFVNVKDGKGATPLHLAARQRRPECVHILLDNGALACASTGRYGFPGSTPLHLAARAGSLDCIRELLAWGADRLQRDDSGRIPYTIAFRHKHGACAALLNPSSAEPLVWPSPLKFISELNEEAKHLLECALIEANKEREKNILKGTTYSPPSPTNSDNEMDDNVSEVSDTEVCCICFDQVCTIQVQDCGHQMCAHCVLALCCHKKPSPTTTSPIAPVCPFCRSIIVQLDVIKLEKKDGTSHDVSSSKLRKSRRSRNFSEGSNSFKSLSAVSSFGKMVGRGSGRIAAEDVYIDKPIILD
;
A
#
# COMPACT_ATOMS: atom_id res chain seq x y z
N MET A 1 -60.43 28.09 15.83
CA MET A 1 -59.53 27.86 14.71
C MET A 1 -58.21 27.30 15.29
N GLY A 2 -58.09 25.96 15.42
CA GLY A 2 -56.92 25.29 15.89
C GLY A 2 -56.03 24.98 14.70
N GLN A 3 -54.90 25.66 14.62
CA GLN A 3 -53.87 25.32 13.65
C GLN A 3 -53.24 23.97 14.04
N LYS A 4 -53.42 22.96 13.21
CA LYS A 4 -52.66 21.71 13.23
C LYS A 4 -51.22 22.02 12.79
N LEU A 5 -50.38 22.37 13.75
CA LEU A 5 -48.94 22.43 13.60
C LEU A 5 -48.37 21.12 14.13
N SER A 6 -48.41 20.04 13.38
CA SER A 6 -47.74 18.81 13.81
C SER A 6 -47.67 17.69 12.75
N CYS A 7 -47.58 18.00 11.44
CA CYS A 7 -47.53 16.92 10.46
C CYS A 7 -46.14 16.81 9.76
N GLY A 8 -45.26 17.83 9.83
CA GLY A 8 -43.98 17.81 9.17
C GLY A 8 -42.88 17.03 9.91
N THR A 9 -42.88 17.05 11.22
CA THR A 9 -41.79 16.43 12.04
C THR A 9 -41.85 14.90 12.14
N SER A 10 -43.06 14.31 12.01
CA SER A 10 -43.24 12.86 12.11
C SER A 10 -42.74 12.14 10.85
N ASP A 11 -43.18 12.62 9.66
CA ASP A 11 -42.78 11.98 8.38
C ASP A 11 -41.30 12.11 8.08
N GLU A 12 -40.66 13.22 8.47
CA GLU A 12 -39.21 13.38 8.33
C GLU A 12 -38.43 12.39 9.18
N HIS A 13 -38.81 12.23 10.44
CA HIS A 13 -38.18 11.30 11.36
C HIS A 13 -38.37 9.84 10.88
N GLU A 14 -39.59 9.51 10.44
CA GLU A 14 -39.90 8.20 9.87
C GLU A 14 -39.07 7.93 8.62
N LEU A 15 -38.93 8.92 7.72
CA LEU A 15 -38.10 8.81 6.52
C LEU A 15 -36.66 8.50 6.88
N PHE A 16 -36.02 9.31 7.71
CA PHE A 16 -34.59 9.11 8.01
C PHE A 16 -34.33 7.81 8.77
N SER A 17 -35.26 7.37 9.62
CA SER A 17 -35.22 6.07 10.27
C SER A 17 -35.35 4.93 9.26
N ALA A 18 -36.29 4.98 8.35
CA ALA A 18 -36.49 3.99 7.30
C ALA A 18 -35.27 3.92 6.36
N VAL A 19 -34.71 5.07 5.97
CA VAL A 19 -33.50 5.14 5.14
C VAL A 19 -32.31 4.56 5.88
N GLN A 20 -32.14 4.82 7.16
CA GLN A 20 -31.06 4.28 7.97
C GLN A 20 -31.11 2.75 8.08
N CYS A 21 -32.34 2.20 8.25
CA CYS A 21 -32.55 0.75 8.33
C CYS A 21 -32.57 0.07 6.94
N GLY A 22 -32.71 0.83 5.85
CA GLY A 22 -32.82 0.30 4.50
C GLY A 22 -34.22 -0.22 4.16
N ASP A 23 -35.27 0.25 4.87
CA ASP A 23 -36.65 -0.12 4.60
C ASP A 23 -37.18 0.60 3.35
N LEU A 24 -36.90 -0.03 2.20
CA LEU A 24 -37.19 0.51 0.88
C LEU A 24 -38.71 0.74 0.68
N GLU A 25 -39.57 -0.13 1.23
CA GLU A 25 -41.00 -0.06 1.04
C GLU A 25 -41.59 1.13 1.81
N THR A 26 -41.17 1.34 3.05
CA THR A 26 -41.56 2.53 3.83
C THR A 26 -41.06 3.81 3.18
N VAL A 27 -39.81 3.83 2.66
CA VAL A 27 -39.27 5.00 1.96
C VAL A 27 -40.08 5.33 0.71
N LYS A 28 -40.46 4.34 -0.12
CA LYS A 28 -41.31 4.51 -1.29
C LYS A 28 -42.68 5.07 -0.92
N ALA A 29 -43.35 4.46 0.07
CA ALA A 29 -44.67 4.88 0.52
C ALA A 29 -44.64 6.33 1.04
N LEU A 30 -43.57 6.74 1.72
CA LEU A 30 -43.40 8.11 2.21
C LEU A 30 -43.22 9.10 1.05
N PHE A 31 -42.46 8.76 0.01
CA PHE A 31 -42.28 9.62 -1.17
C PHE A 31 -43.57 9.71 -2.03
N GLU A 32 -44.34 8.63 -2.14
CA GLU A 32 -45.63 8.64 -2.81
C GLU A 32 -46.64 9.54 -2.08
N ARG A 33 -46.66 9.49 -0.74
CA ARG A 33 -47.51 10.33 0.10
C ARG A 33 -47.06 11.79 0.08
N ASN A 34 -45.76 12.05 0.12
CA ASN A 34 -45.21 13.40 0.16
C ASN A 34 -43.88 13.48 -0.65
N PRO A 35 -43.95 13.78 -1.95
CA PRO A 35 -42.74 13.85 -2.80
C PRO A 35 -41.69 14.91 -2.38
N SER A 36 -42.14 15.94 -1.62
CA SER A 36 -41.19 16.98 -1.15
C SER A 36 -40.16 16.46 -0.17
N LEU A 37 -40.43 15.34 0.50
CA LEU A 37 -39.52 14.72 1.46
C LEU A 37 -38.14 14.35 0.86
N VAL A 38 -38.05 14.12 -0.45
CA VAL A 38 -36.82 13.81 -1.14
C VAL A 38 -35.78 14.93 -0.99
N HIS A 39 -36.21 16.17 -0.80
CA HIS A 39 -35.37 17.36 -0.64
C HIS A 39 -35.08 17.72 0.83
N HIS A 40 -35.68 17.00 1.76
CA HIS A 40 -35.49 17.27 3.18
C HIS A 40 -34.13 16.80 3.67
N SER A 41 -33.64 17.45 4.70
CA SER A 41 -32.38 17.13 5.35
C SER A 41 -32.51 17.20 6.86
N THR A 42 -31.64 16.44 7.57
CA THR A 42 -31.61 16.45 9.03
C THR A 42 -31.28 17.84 9.57
N VAL A 43 -31.84 18.18 10.73
CA VAL A 43 -31.77 19.53 11.32
C VAL A 43 -30.31 19.91 11.68
N TYR A 44 -29.53 18.99 12.26
CA TYR A 44 -28.22 19.30 12.79
C TYR A 44 -27.12 19.29 11.70
N ASP A 45 -26.99 18.19 10.97
CA ASP A 45 -25.90 18.00 10.02
C ASP A 45 -26.32 18.29 8.57
N ARG A 46 -27.60 18.57 8.32
CA ARG A 46 -28.17 18.79 6.99
C ARG A 46 -27.89 17.60 6.07
N GLN A 47 -27.95 16.38 6.59
CA GLN A 47 -27.80 15.17 5.79
C GLN A 47 -29.13 14.89 5.06
N SER A 48 -29.06 14.71 3.74
CA SER A 48 -30.22 14.24 2.94
C SER A 48 -30.34 12.70 3.10
N ALA A 49 -31.50 12.18 2.64
CA ALA A 49 -31.72 10.73 2.57
C ALA A 49 -30.56 9.99 1.86
N LEU A 50 -30.03 10.59 0.79
CA LEU A 50 -28.90 10.00 0.05
C LEU A 50 -27.60 9.94 0.89
N HIS A 51 -27.31 10.92 1.75
CA HIS A 51 -26.18 10.88 2.68
C HIS A 51 -26.33 9.74 3.69
N ILE A 52 -27.51 9.60 4.28
CA ILE A 52 -27.79 8.58 5.30
C ILE A 52 -27.73 7.18 4.67
N ALA A 53 -28.39 6.99 3.52
CA ALA A 53 -28.35 5.71 2.79
C ALA A 53 -26.90 5.32 2.41
N ALA A 54 -26.12 6.25 1.88
CA ALA A 54 -24.72 6.02 1.49
C ALA A 54 -23.84 5.70 2.70
N ALA A 55 -23.98 6.40 3.82
CA ALA A 55 -23.23 6.15 5.05
C ALA A 55 -23.53 4.77 5.66
N ASN A 56 -24.78 4.32 5.59
CA ASN A 56 -25.22 3.04 6.16
C ASN A 56 -25.07 1.86 5.17
N GLY A 57 -24.85 2.12 3.88
CA GLY A 57 -24.65 1.08 2.88
C GLY A 57 -25.94 0.52 2.29
N GLN A 58 -27.02 1.30 2.33
CA GLN A 58 -28.34 0.90 1.85
C GLN A 58 -28.44 1.07 0.34
N ILE A 59 -27.88 0.11 -0.39
CA ILE A 59 -27.68 0.21 -1.85
C ILE A 59 -29.00 0.33 -2.63
N GLU A 60 -30.06 -0.36 -2.18
CA GLU A 60 -31.37 -0.30 -2.81
C GLU A 60 -31.98 1.10 -2.69
N VAL A 61 -31.84 1.72 -1.50
CA VAL A 61 -32.30 3.09 -1.28
C VAL A 61 -31.47 4.09 -2.08
N VAL A 62 -30.13 3.91 -2.11
CA VAL A 62 -29.24 4.74 -2.95
C VAL A 62 -29.65 4.65 -4.41
N SER A 63 -29.85 3.45 -4.94
CA SER A 63 -30.29 3.24 -6.34
C SER A 63 -31.61 3.93 -6.63
N MET A 64 -32.62 3.73 -5.78
CA MET A 64 -33.91 4.35 -5.94
C MET A 64 -33.84 5.89 -5.93
N LEU A 65 -33.06 6.49 -5.03
CA LEU A 65 -32.87 7.95 -4.98
C LEU A 65 -32.17 8.50 -6.23
N ILE A 66 -31.19 7.77 -6.77
CA ILE A 66 -30.51 8.12 -8.03
C ILE A 66 -31.50 8.04 -9.20
N ASP A 67 -32.31 6.99 -9.28
CA ASP A 67 -33.33 6.82 -10.32
C ASP A 67 -34.39 7.94 -10.30
N GLN A 68 -34.64 8.54 -9.13
CA GLN A 68 -35.47 9.75 -8.98
C GLN A 68 -34.70 11.05 -9.32
N SER A 69 -33.53 10.95 -9.94
CA SER A 69 -32.72 12.10 -10.35
C SER A 69 -32.30 13.04 -9.20
N VAL A 70 -32.13 12.48 -8.00
CA VAL A 70 -31.55 13.21 -6.88
C VAL A 70 -30.12 13.58 -7.20
N ASN A 71 -29.71 14.82 -6.95
CA ASN A 71 -28.34 15.24 -7.15
C ASN A 71 -27.38 14.41 -6.28
N VAL A 72 -26.46 13.68 -6.92
CA VAL A 72 -25.52 12.80 -6.24
C VAL A 72 -24.43 13.57 -5.46
N ASP A 73 -24.19 14.84 -5.79
CA ASP A 73 -23.20 15.71 -5.17
C ASP A 73 -23.82 16.70 -4.17
N LEU A 74 -24.93 16.33 -3.51
CA LEU A 74 -25.51 17.11 -2.42
C LEU A 74 -24.47 17.32 -1.31
N PHE A 75 -24.57 18.46 -0.62
CA PHE A 75 -23.73 18.82 0.49
C PHE A 75 -24.47 18.80 1.83
N ASN A 76 -23.88 18.15 2.82
CA ASN A 76 -24.26 18.33 4.20
C ASN A 76 -23.70 19.65 4.78
N ARG A 77 -23.88 19.89 6.08
CA ARG A 77 -23.38 21.09 6.79
C ARG A 77 -21.85 21.28 6.64
N TYR A 78 -21.10 20.19 6.50
CA TYR A 78 -19.64 20.18 6.42
C TYR A 78 -19.11 20.12 4.98
N LYS A 79 -19.97 20.31 4.00
CA LYS A 79 -19.71 20.10 2.58
C LYS A 79 -19.22 18.69 2.25
N GLN A 80 -19.62 17.71 3.04
CA GLN A 80 -19.40 16.32 2.68
C GLN A 80 -20.46 15.87 1.69
N THR A 81 -20.07 15.05 0.71
CA THR A 81 -20.98 14.42 -0.25
C THR A 81 -21.36 13.00 0.22
N PRO A 82 -22.45 12.42 -0.31
CA PRO A 82 -22.78 11.01 -0.06
C PRO A 82 -21.60 10.06 -0.36
N LEU A 83 -20.84 10.31 -1.42
CA LEU A 83 -19.65 9.54 -1.77
C LEU A 83 -18.56 9.60 -0.68
N MET A 84 -18.33 10.76 -0.07
CA MET A 84 -17.39 10.89 1.05
C MET A 84 -17.81 10.07 2.26
N LEU A 85 -19.12 10.07 2.59
CA LEU A 85 -19.65 9.28 3.70
C LEU A 85 -19.60 7.77 3.40
N ALA A 86 -19.96 7.34 2.19
CA ALA A 86 -19.81 5.95 1.77
C ALA A 86 -18.34 5.48 1.88
N ALA A 87 -17.39 6.28 1.42
CA ALA A 87 -15.96 6.00 1.51
C ALA A 87 -15.45 6.02 2.95
N MET A 88 -15.99 6.89 3.82
CA MET A 88 -15.68 6.97 5.26
C MET A 88 -16.12 5.70 6.00
N HIS A 89 -17.26 5.14 5.65
CA HIS A 89 -17.84 3.96 6.30
C HIS A 89 -17.57 2.64 5.55
N GLY A 90 -16.78 2.66 4.48
CA GLY A 90 -16.37 1.45 3.75
C GLY A 90 -17.50 0.77 2.96
N LYS A 91 -18.49 1.53 2.52
CA LYS A 91 -19.66 1.00 1.82
C LYS A 91 -19.40 0.87 0.32
N ILE A 92 -18.68 -0.19 -0.06
CA ILE A 92 -18.16 -0.38 -1.42
C ILE A 92 -19.25 -0.30 -2.50
N SER A 93 -20.37 -1.02 -2.34
CA SER A 93 -21.45 -1.02 -3.32
C SER A 93 -22.07 0.36 -3.50
N CYS A 94 -22.18 1.17 -2.43
CA CYS A 94 -22.65 2.55 -2.53
C CYS A 94 -21.62 3.46 -3.20
N VAL A 95 -20.31 3.23 -2.95
CA VAL A 95 -19.24 3.96 -3.64
C VAL A 95 -19.29 3.70 -5.14
N GLU A 96 -19.39 2.44 -5.56
CA GLU A 96 -19.53 2.04 -6.96
C GLU A 96 -20.73 2.70 -7.62
N LYS A 97 -21.92 2.57 -7.00
CA LYS A 97 -23.17 3.11 -7.54
C LYS A 97 -23.16 4.63 -7.67
N LEU A 98 -22.60 5.34 -6.67
CA LEU A 98 -22.48 6.80 -6.72
C LEU A 98 -21.50 7.26 -7.82
N ILE A 99 -20.39 6.56 -8.00
CA ILE A 99 -19.42 6.84 -9.08
C ILE A 99 -20.05 6.57 -10.45
N GLU A 100 -20.75 5.46 -10.64
CA GLU A 100 -21.50 5.14 -11.86
C GLU A 100 -22.56 6.24 -12.20
N ALA A 101 -23.18 6.81 -11.17
CA ALA A 101 -24.12 7.92 -11.32
C ALA A 101 -23.43 9.29 -11.55
N GLY A 102 -22.09 9.32 -11.67
CA GLY A 102 -21.33 10.52 -12.00
C GLY A 102 -20.95 11.39 -10.82
N ALA A 103 -20.94 10.86 -9.58
CA ALA A 103 -20.51 11.62 -8.40
C ALA A 103 -19.07 12.15 -8.56
N ASN A 104 -18.85 13.39 -8.16
CA ASN A 104 -17.56 14.07 -8.29
C ASN A 104 -16.59 13.65 -7.19
N ILE A 105 -15.55 12.90 -7.56
CA ILE A 105 -14.52 12.38 -6.64
C ILE A 105 -13.54 13.46 -6.13
N LEU A 106 -13.52 14.67 -6.74
CA LEU A 106 -12.62 15.78 -6.38
C LEU A 106 -13.24 16.81 -5.44
N MET A 107 -14.41 16.55 -4.89
CA MET A 107 -14.99 17.44 -3.89
C MET A 107 -14.19 17.43 -2.59
N PHE A 108 -14.14 18.60 -1.92
CA PHE A 108 -13.46 18.79 -0.64
C PHE A 108 -14.45 19.19 0.45
N ASP A 109 -14.33 18.58 1.62
CA ASP A 109 -15.10 19.01 2.79
C ASP A 109 -14.55 20.32 3.39
N THR A 110 -15.29 20.91 4.30
CA THR A 110 -14.86 22.12 5.05
C THR A 110 -14.25 21.81 6.40
N LEU A 111 -14.33 20.57 6.89
CA LEU A 111 -13.77 20.17 8.18
C LEU A 111 -12.24 20.07 8.12
N ASN A 112 -11.74 19.38 7.14
CA ASN A 112 -10.32 19.09 7.00
C ASN A 112 -9.77 19.33 5.59
N GLY A 113 -10.62 19.77 4.63
CA GLY A 113 -10.24 19.87 3.22
C GLY A 113 -9.96 18.50 2.59
N ARG A 114 -10.72 17.48 2.96
CA ARG A 114 -10.53 16.09 2.52
C ARG A 114 -11.47 15.72 1.39
N THR A 115 -11.01 14.83 0.53
CA THR A 115 -11.81 14.17 -0.52
C THR A 115 -12.23 12.76 -0.08
N CYS A 116 -13.08 12.09 -0.85
CA CYS A 116 -13.45 10.69 -0.62
C CYS A 116 -12.22 9.76 -0.56
N LEU A 117 -11.15 10.03 -1.36
CA LEU A 117 -9.90 9.28 -1.35
C LEU A 117 -9.17 9.39 0.01
N HIS A 118 -9.14 10.58 0.61
CA HIS A 118 -8.59 10.79 1.94
C HIS A 118 -9.34 10.01 3.01
N TYR A 119 -10.67 9.98 2.94
CA TYR A 119 -11.50 9.25 3.88
C TYR A 119 -11.29 7.73 3.78
N ALA A 120 -11.31 7.17 2.56
CA ALA A 120 -11.02 5.75 2.34
C ALA A 120 -9.64 5.36 2.90
N ALA A 121 -8.60 6.18 2.65
CA ALA A 121 -7.24 5.95 3.14
C ALA A 121 -7.15 6.06 4.68
N TYR A 122 -7.81 7.06 5.28
CA TYR A 122 -7.78 7.30 6.73
C TYR A 122 -8.44 6.15 7.51
N TYR A 123 -9.62 5.72 7.07
CA TYR A 123 -10.36 4.64 7.76
C TYR A 123 -9.88 3.23 7.37
N GLY A 124 -9.10 3.10 6.30
CA GLY A 124 -8.49 1.83 5.91
C GLY A 124 -9.37 0.97 5.00
N HIS A 125 -10.27 1.59 4.26
CA HIS A 125 -11.18 0.89 3.34
C HIS A 125 -10.49 0.67 1.98
N SER A 126 -9.69 -0.40 1.90
CA SER A 126 -8.85 -0.73 0.74
C SER A 126 -9.64 -0.88 -0.56
N ASP A 127 -10.81 -1.51 -0.51
CA ASP A 127 -11.62 -1.74 -1.71
C ASP A 127 -12.27 -0.45 -2.21
N CYS A 128 -12.81 0.39 -1.30
CA CYS A 128 -13.29 1.73 -1.68
C CYS A 128 -12.16 2.58 -2.28
N LEU A 129 -10.95 2.47 -1.71
CA LEU A 129 -9.77 3.16 -2.22
C LEU A 129 -9.45 2.74 -3.65
N LYS A 130 -9.41 1.42 -3.92
CA LYS A 130 -9.19 0.86 -5.27
C LYS A 130 -10.24 1.35 -6.27
N THR A 131 -11.52 1.25 -5.91
CA THR A 131 -12.62 1.70 -6.78
C THR A 131 -12.52 3.18 -7.13
N ILE A 132 -12.23 4.05 -6.15
CA ILE A 132 -12.06 5.49 -6.39
C ILE A 132 -10.85 5.77 -7.30
N LEU A 133 -9.72 5.08 -7.09
CA LEU A 133 -8.53 5.20 -7.94
C LEU A 133 -8.80 4.71 -9.36
N CYS A 134 -9.46 3.58 -9.53
CA CYS A 134 -9.84 3.04 -10.84
C CYS A 134 -10.76 4.00 -11.58
N ALA A 135 -11.79 4.52 -10.93
CA ALA A 135 -12.69 5.51 -11.51
C ALA A 135 -11.97 6.81 -11.92
N SER A 136 -10.95 7.21 -11.18
CA SER A 136 -10.15 8.41 -11.53
C SER A 136 -9.33 8.25 -12.80
N GLN A 137 -8.96 7.01 -13.18
CA GLN A 137 -8.23 6.74 -14.43
C GLN A 137 -9.12 6.85 -15.67
N THR A 138 -10.40 6.45 -15.55
CA THR A 138 -11.36 6.44 -16.66
C THR A 138 -12.15 7.74 -16.79
N SER A 139 -12.18 8.56 -15.75
CA SER A 139 -12.98 9.79 -15.72
C SER A 139 -12.29 10.98 -16.39
N HIS A 140 -13.09 12.00 -16.74
CA HIS A 140 -12.62 13.29 -17.26
C HIS A 140 -11.58 13.98 -16.35
N ILE A 141 -11.46 13.56 -15.09
CA ILE A 141 -10.51 14.08 -14.11
C ILE A 141 -9.07 13.75 -14.48
N ALA A 142 -8.83 12.55 -15.02
CA ALA A 142 -7.50 12.14 -15.46
C ALA A 142 -6.99 13.00 -16.63
N SER A 143 -7.89 13.45 -17.51
CA SER A 143 -7.53 14.28 -18.65
C SER A 143 -7.34 15.76 -18.28
N SER A 144 -8.09 16.28 -17.31
CA SER A 144 -8.08 17.71 -16.95
C SER A 144 -7.14 18.06 -15.79
N TRP A 145 -7.09 17.22 -14.77
CA TRP A 145 -6.31 17.48 -13.54
C TRP A 145 -5.03 16.67 -13.43
N GLY A 146 -5.01 15.50 -14.05
CA GLY A 146 -3.92 14.52 -14.06
C GLY A 146 -3.98 13.52 -12.89
N TYR A 147 -3.90 12.24 -13.24
CA TYR A 147 -3.99 11.13 -12.28
C TYR A 147 -2.98 11.24 -11.12
N ALA A 148 -1.73 11.56 -11.44
CA ALA A 148 -0.68 11.71 -10.42
C ALA A 148 -0.98 12.82 -9.40
N ARG A 149 -1.65 13.92 -9.82
CA ARG A 149 -2.09 15.00 -8.91
C ARG A 149 -3.23 14.52 -8.02
N PHE A 150 -4.16 13.73 -8.56
CA PHE A 150 -5.29 13.19 -7.80
C PHE A 150 -4.82 12.26 -6.69
N VAL A 151 -3.93 11.30 -6.99
CA VAL A 151 -3.37 10.37 -5.98
C VAL A 151 -2.62 11.13 -4.87
N ASN A 152 -1.99 12.25 -5.20
CA ASN A 152 -1.20 13.07 -4.27
C ASN A 152 -1.93 14.34 -3.81
N VAL A 153 -3.26 14.36 -3.91
CA VAL A 153 -4.07 15.50 -3.46
C VAL A 153 -3.83 15.77 -1.96
N LYS A 154 -3.72 17.06 -1.61
CA LYS A 154 -3.44 17.48 -0.23
C LYS A 154 -4.72 17.92 0.48
N ASP A 155 -4.90 17.51 1.72
CA ASP A 155 -5.94 18.02 2.62
C ASP A 155 -5.61 19.43 3.13
N GLY A 156 -6.47 20.01 3.95
CA GLY A 156 -6.30 21.33 4.52
C GLY A 156 -5.04 21.48 5.41
N LYS A 157 -4.44 20.39 5.85
CA LYS A 157 -3.19 20.36 6.61
C LYS A 157 -1.98 20.05 5.73
N GLY A 158 -2.18 19.87 4.43
CA GLY A 158 -1.15 19.51 3.45
C GLY A 158 -0.80 18.03 3.47
N ALA A 159 -1.60 17.19 4.14
CA ALA A 159 -1.40 15.74 4.14
C ALA A 159 -2.05 15.11 2.90
N THR A 160 -1.35 14.17 2.27
CA THR A 160 -1.90 13.35 1.17
C THR A 160 -2.62 12.12 1.75
N PRO A 161 -3.44 11.39 0.95
CA PRO A 161 -4.03 10.13 1.39
C PRO A 161 -3.00 9.14 1.97
N LEU A 162 -1.78 9.09 1.40
CA LEU A 162 -0.68 8.25 1.89
C LEU A 162 -0.24 8.63 3.32
N HIS A 163 -0.17 9.93 3.63
CA HIS A 163 0.13 10.38 5.00
C HIS A 163 -0.92 9.89 6.00
N LEU A 164 -2.21 9.96 5.61
CA LEU A 164 -3.31 9.55 6.48
C LEU A 164 -3.33 8.03 6.69
N ALA A 165 -3.13 7.25 5.63
CA ALA A 165 -3.03 5.79 5.72
C ALA A 165 -1.86 5.36 6.62
N ALA A 166 -0.68 5.95 6.44
CA ALA A 166 0.51 5.67 7.25
C ALA A 166 0.29 6.04 8.74
N ARG A 167 -0.33 7.20 9.01
CA ARG A 167 -0.66 7.64 10.37
C ARG A 167 -1.65 6.71 11.07
N GLN A 168 -2.62 6.18 10.34
CA GLN A 168 -3.70 5.33 10.86
C GLN A 168 -3.35 3.84 10.83
N ARG A 169 -2.10 3.48 10.52
CA ARG A 169 -1.62 2.09 10.48
C ARG A 169 -2.41 1.22 9.50
N ARG A 170 -2.60 1.71 8.26
CA ARG A 170 -3.35 1.02 7.20
C ARG A 170 -2.39 0.54 6.10
N PRO A 171 -1.64 -0.57 6.31
CA PRO A 171 -0.58 -0.99 5.39
C PRO A 171 -1.12 -1.33 4.00
N GLU A 172 -2.29 -1.95 3.89
CA GLU A 172 -2.92 -2.24 2.59
C GLU A 172 -3.21 -0.97 1.79
N CYS A 173 -3.75 0.07 2.45
CA CYS A 173 -3.99 1.35 1.79
C CYS A 173 -2.67 2.04 1.41
N VAL A 174 -1.62 1.91 2.25
CA VAL A 174 -0.27 2.41 1.93
C VAL A 174 0.25 1.73 0.66
N HIS A 175 0.17 0.40 0.59
CA HIS A 175 0.58 -0.39 -0.56
C HIS A 175 -0.15 0.05 -1.84
N ILE A 176 -1.49 0.07 -1.81
CA ILE A 176 -2.32 0.46 -2.96
C ILE A 176 -1.97 1.87 -3.44
N LEU A 177 -1.81 2.84 -2.52
CA LEU A 177 -1.47 4.21 -2.89
C LEU A 177 -0.10 4.31 -3.54
N LEU A 178 0.91 3.60 -3.02
CA LEU A 178 2.26 3.56 -3.56
C LEU A 178 2.28 2.93 -4.96
N ASP A 179 1.58 1.81 -5.15
CA ASP A 179 1.43 1.15 -6.46
C ASP A 179 0.75 2.06 -7.50
N ASN A 180 -0.12 2.96 -7.04
CA ASN A 180 -0.80 3.95 -7.88
C ASN A 180 -0.06 5.29 -8.03
N GLY A 181 1.22 5.38 -7.61
CA GLY A 181 2.06 6.54 -7.83
C GLY A 181 1.99 7.61 -6.73
N ALA A 182 1.59 7.23 -5.51
CA ALA A 182 1.71 8.14 -4.37
C ALA A 182 3.19 8.39 -4.04
N LEU A 183 3.53 9.65 -3.75
CA LEU A 183 4.90 10.07 -3.46
C LEU A 183 5.30 9.68 -2.03
N ALA A 184 6.16 8.66 -1.89
CA ALA A 184 6.63 8.17 -0.60
C ALA A 184 7.36 9.23 0.25
N CYS A 185 7.99 10.21 -0.40
CA CYS A 185 8.74 11.30 0.23
C CYS A 185 7.99 12.65 0.24
N ALA A 186 6.68 12.66 -0.05
CA ALA A 186 5.90 13.89 0.05
C ALA A 186 5.90 14.43 1.48
N SER A 187 5.97 15.76 1.64
CA SER A 187 5.90 16.41 2.95
C SER A 187 4.57 17.11 3.19
N THR A 188 4.14 17.09 4.44
CA THR A 188 2.95 17.81 4.91
C THR A 188 3.16 19.32 4.88
N GLY A 189 2.05 20.09 4.97
CA GLY A 189 2.06 21.53 5.10
C GLY A 189 2.47 22.00 6.50
N ARG A 190 2.34 23.31 6.74
CA ARG A 190 2.76 23.97 8.00
C ARG A 190 1.90 23.63 9.22
N TYR A 191 0.74 22.99 9.04
CA TYR A 191 -0.20 22.71 10.13
C TYR A 191 -0.15 21.23 10.53
N GLY A 192 -0.27 20.96 11.83
CA GLY A 192 -0.28 19.62 12.39
C GLY A 192 1.11 19.05 12.62
N PHE A 193 1.69 18.38 11.63
CA PHE A 193 3.04 17.81 11.69
C PHE A 193 3.91 18.39 10.57
N PRO A 194 4.44 19.62 10.76
CA PRO A 194 5.09 20.34 9.68
C PRO A 194 6.27 19.58 9.06
N GLY A 195 6.31 19.55 7.71
CA GLY A 195 7.39 18.89 6.97
C GLY A 195 7.48 17.38 7.10
N SER A 196 6.52 16.75 7.81
CA SER A 196 6.55 15.30 8.02
C SER A 196 6.21 14.54 6.74
N THR A 197 6.95 13.46 6.48
CA THR A 197 6.64 12.50 5.41
C THR A 197 5.72 11.38 5.92
N PRO A 198 5.12 10.55 5.05
CA PRO A 198 4.39 9.38 5.48
C PRO A 198 5.20 8.48 6.42
N LEU A 199 6.53 8.36 6.17
CA LEU A 199 7.44 7.58 7.02
C LEU A 199 7.57 8.15 8.44
N HIS A 200 7.59 9.49 8.61
CA HIS A 200 7.56 10.12 9.93
C HIS A 200 6.27 9.79 10.69
N LEU A 201 5.12 9.81 9.98
CA LEU A 201 3.83 9.52 10.58
C LEU A 201 3.67 8.04 10.93
N ALA A 202 4.15 7.11 10.08
CA ALA A 202 4.22 5.69 10.38
C ALA A 202 5.11 5.39 11.60
N ALA A 203 6.28 6.06 11.68
CA ALA A 203 7.20 5.95 12.80
C ALA A 203 6.59 6.46 14.12
N ARG A 204 5.85 7.57 14.08
CA ARG A 204 5.09 8.10 15.21
C ARG A 204 3.97 7.15 15.66
N ALA A 205 3.27 6.57 14.71
CA ALA A 205 2.20 5.61 14.97
C ALA A 205 2.71 4.25 15.46
N GLY A 206 3.98 3.92 15.23
CA GLY A 206 4.56 2.62 15.55
C GLY A 206 4.05 1.50 14.64
N SER A 207 3.72 1.81 13.39
CA SER A 207 3.26 0.81 12.41
C SER A 207 4.44 0.24 11.64
N LEU A 208 4.89 -0.94 12.05
CA LEU A 208 6.02 -1.61 11.43
C LEU A 208 5.71 -1.99 9.96
N ASP A 209 4.48 -2.45 9.70
CA ASP A 209 4.04 -2.84 8.36
C ASP A 209 4.01 -1.65 7.39
N CYS A 210 3.48 -0.49 7.82
CA CYS A 210 3.53 0.71 6.98
C CYS A 210 4.97 1.19 6.74
N ILE A 211 5.87 1.02 7.72
CA ILE A 211 7.30 1.35 7.56
C ILE A 211 7.95 0.42 6.53
N ARG A 212 7.67 -0.90 6.60
CA ARG A 212 8.17 -1.87 5.61
C ARG A 212 7.78 -1.50 4.19
N GLU A 213 6.48 -1.24 3.98
CA GLU A 213 5.96 -0.81 2.68
C GLU A 213 6.63 0.48 2.19
N LEU A 214 6.64 1.52 3.02
CA LEU A 214 7.24 2.80 2.63
C LEU A 214 8.73 2.68 2.30
N LEU A 215 9.50 1.91 3.08
CA LEU A 215 10.91 1.68 2.81
C LEU A 215 11.13 0.84 1.55
N ALA A 216 10.30 -0.18 1.31
CA ALA A 216 10.34 -0.99 0.09
C ALA A 216 10.08 -0.13 -1.17
N TRP A 217 9.29 0.94 -1.05
CA TRP A 217 9.02 1.91 -2.11
C TRP A 217 9.96 3.12 -2.11
N GLY A 218 11.07 3.05 -1.38
CA GLY A 218 12.14 4.05 -1.44
C GLY A 218 11.88 5.31 -0.62
N ALA A 219 11.08 5.25 0.43
CA ALA A 219 10.97 6.35 1.37
C ALA A 219 12.31 6.64 2.04
N ASP A 220 12.76 7.89 1.99
CA ASP A 220 14.02 8.31 2.59
C ASP A 220 13.91 8.36 4.12
N ARG A 221 14.64 7.43 4.78
CA ARG A 221 14.69 7.36 6.23
C ARG A 221 15.56 8.45 6.89
N LEU A 222 16.31 9.20 6.10
CA LEU A 222 17.16 10.31 6.55
C LEU A 222 16.51 11.68 6.35
N GLN A 223 15.38 11.73 5.63
CA GLN A 223 14.63 12.98 5.43
C GLN A 223 14.25 13.59 6.77
N ARG A 224 14.41 14.91 6.89
CA ARG A 224 14.09 15.65 8.11
C ARG A 224 12.75 16.37 7.98
N ASP A 225 12.00 16.37 9.07
CA ASP A 225 10.82 17.25 9.20
C ASP A 225 11.25 18.71 9.47
N ASP A 226 10.30 19.64 9.54
CA ASP A 226 10.57 21.06 9.81
C ASP A 226 11.20 21.30 11.21
N SER A 227 11.14 20.34 12.10
CA SER A 227 11.83 20.34 13.41
C SER A 227 13.22 19.71 13.35
N GLY A 228 13.70 19.33 12.15
CA GLY A 228 14.99 18.68 11.95
C GLY A 228 15.05 17.21 12.37
N ARG A 229 13.91 16.58 12.68
CA ARG A 229 13.83 15.18 13.16
C ARG A 229 13.75 14.23 11.98
N ILE A 230 14.44 13.10 12.06
CA ILE A 230 14.31 11.97 11.15
C ILE A 230 13.31 10.94 11.70
N PRO A 231 12.71 10.07 10.89
CA PRO A 231 11.75 9.05 11.35
C PRO A 231 12.27 8.18 12.50
N TYR A 232 13.57 7.82 12.49
CA TYR A 232 14.24 7.10 13.58
C TYR A 232 14.07 7.79 14.94
N THR A 233 14.37 9.09 15.02
CA THR A 233 14.29 9.84 16.28
C THR A 233 12.86 9.92 16.82
N ILE A 234 11.87 9.96 15.91
CA ILE A 234 10.44 9.93 16.28
C ILE A 234 10.07 8.55 16.84
N ALA A 235 10.41 7.46 16.16
CA ALA A 235 10.13 6.10 16.62
C ALA A 235 10.79 5.84 18.00
N PHE A 236 12.04 6.26 18.16
CA PHE A 236 12.78 6.12 19.42
C PHE A 236 12.11 6.90 20.57
N ARG A 237 11.72 8.17 20.34
CA ARG A 237 11.02 9.00 21.33
C ARG A 237 9.68 8.39 21.75
N HIS A 238 8.94 7.78 20.83
CA HIS A 238 7.65 7.14 21.11
C HIS A 238 7.80 5.68 21.62
N LYS A 239 9.03 5.22 21.87
CA LYS A 239 9.34 3.87 22.40
C LYS A 239 8.91 2.72 21.46
N HIS A 240 8.87 2.97 20.17
CA HIS A 240 8.61 1.94 19.15
C HIS A 240 9.92 1.26 18.75
N GLY A 241 10.43 0.35 19.61
CA GLY A 241 11.76 -0.25 19.48
C GLY A 241 12.02 -0.93 18.14
N ALA A 242 11.10 -1.79 17.68
CA ALA A 242 11.23 -2.47 16.37
C ALA A 242 11.25 -1.46 15.19
N CYS A 243 10.38 -0.45 15.24
CA CYS A 243 10.37 0.62 14.23
C CYS A 243 11.68 1.42 14.24
N ALA A 244 12.19 1.76 15.44
CA ALA A 244 13.46 2.46 15.57
C ALA A 244 14.64 1.62 15.06
N ALA A 245 14.67 0.30 15.32
CA ALA A 245 15.71 -0.59 14.83
C ALA A 245 15.75 -0.61 13.28
N LEU A 246 14.59 -0.73 12.65
CA LEU A 246 14.47 -0.75 11.18
C LEU A 246 14.81 0.60 10.53
N LEU A 247 14.48 1.70 11.21
CA LEU A 247 14.74 3.07 10.75
C LEU A 247 16.14 3.58 11.12
N ASN A 248 16.95 2.78 11.83
CA ASN A 248 18.28 3.19 12.26
C ASN A 248 19.16 3.51 11.03
N PRO A 249 19.74 4.72 10.95
CA PRO A 249 20.65 5.10 9.85
C PRO A 249 21.83 4.15 9.63
N SER A 250 22.27 3.48 10.69
CA SER A 250 23.40 2.54 10.64
C SER A 250 23.00 1.12 10.23
N SER A 251 21.72 0.81 10.13
CA SER A 251 21.25 -0.51 9.70
C SER A 251 21.32 -0.66 8.17
N ALA A 252 21.35 -1.92 7.69
CA ALA A 252 21.33 -2.21 6.26
C ALA A 252 20.10 -1.58 5.58
N GLU A 253 20.31 -0.99 4.41
CA GLU A 253 19.20 -0.45 3.62
C GLU A 253 18.34 -1.56 3.04
N PRO A 254 17.00 -1.43 3.07
CA PRO A 254 16.12 -2.36 2.41
C PRO A 254 16.26 -2.28 0.88
N LEU A 255 15.89 -3.35 0.20
CA LEU A 255 15.71 -3.34 -1.25
C LEU A 255 14.47 -2.52 -1.60
N VAL A 256 14.54 -1.76 -2.69
CA VAL A 256 13.50 -0.80 -3.08
C VAL A 256 12.74 -1.31 -4.30
N TRP A 257 11.42 -1.32 -4.21
CA TRP A 257 10.49 -1.57 -5.31
C TRP A 257 9.92 -0.24 -5.83
N PRO A 258 9.74 -0.02 -7.13
CA PRO A 258 10.18 -0.84 -8.29
C PRO A 258 11.59 -0.50 -8.77
N SER A 259 12.41 0.19 -7.98
CA SER A 259 13.71 0.70 -8.40
C SER A 259 14.65 -0.35 -9.00
N PRO A 260 14.77 -1.58 -8.43
CA PRO A 260 15.63 -2.61 -9.02
C PRO A 260 15.18 -3.05 -10.40
N LEU A 261 13.88 -2.94 -10.70
CA LEU A 261 13.25 -3.45 -11.90
C LEU A 261 12.90 -2.36 -12.94
N LYS A 262 13.26 -1.09 -12.65
CA LYS A 262 12.95 0.06 -13.53
C LYS A 262 13.51 -0.05 -14.95
N PHE A 263 14.49 -0.93 -15.16
CA PHE A 263 15.11 -1.16 -16.48
C PHE A 263 14.38 -2.24 -17.29
N ILE A 264 13.44 -2.95 -16.69
CA ILE A 264 12.61 -3.94 -17.37
C ILE A 264 11.37 -3.20 -17.86
N SER A 265 11.27 -2.99 -19.17
CA SER A 265 10.29 -2.10 -19.79
C SER A 265 8.85 -2.63 -19.69
N GLU A 266 8.66 -3.93 -19.75
CA GLU A 266 7.35 -4.56 -19.79
C GLU A 266 7.31 -5.79 -18.87
N LEU A 267 6.94 -5.57 -17.62
CA LEU A 267 6.61 -6.64 -16.67
C LEU A 267 5.13 -6.97 -16.78
N ASN A 268 4.82 -8.24 -17.02
CA ASN A 268 3.44 -8.69 -16.86
C ASN A 268 3.05 -8.73 -15.36
N GLU A 269 1.75 -8.67 -15.05
CA GLU A 269 1.26 -8.57 -13.67
C GLU A 269 1.64 -9.81 -12.83
N GLU A 270 1.72 -10.99 -13.43
CA GLU A 270 2.14 -12.22 -12.74
C GLU A 270 3.61 -12.17 -12.34
N ALA A 271 4.50 -11.73 -13.26
CA ALA A 271 5.92 -11.57 -12.97
C ALA A 271 6.16 -10.45 -11.93
N LYS A 272 5.43 -9.33 -12.03
CA LYS A 272 5.44 -8.24 -11.06
C LYS A 272 5.11 -8.78 -9.66
N HIS A 273 4.03 -9.53 -9.53
CA HIS A 273 3.61 -10.12 -8.26
C HIS A 273 4.67 -11.08 -7.66
N LEU A 274 5.26 -11.96 -8.49
CA LEU A 274 6.30 -12.88 -8.03
C LEU A 274 7.56 -12.16 -7.55
N LEU A 275 7.97 -11.13 -8.28
CA LEU A 275 9.14 -10.33 -7.90
C LEU A 275 8.88 -9.47 -6.66
N GLU A 276 7.66 -8.98 -6.49
CA GLU A 276 7.25 -8.26 -5.30
C GLU A 276 7.22 -9.18 -4.05
N CYS A 277 6.71 -10.39 -4.17
CA CYS A 277 6.80 -11.40 -3.12
C CYS A 277 8.26 -11.70 -2.74
N ALA A 278 9.13 -11.86 -3.73
CA ALA A 278 10.57 -12.09 -3.50
C ALA A 278 11.23 -10.89 -2.81
N LEU A 279 10.85 -9.64 -3.15
CA LEU A 279 11.30 -8.42 -2.49
C LEU A 279 10.89 -8.38 -1.01
N ILE A 280 9.63 -8.67 -0.74
CA ILE A 280 9.08 -8.70 0.63
C ILE A 280 9.83 -9.72 1.47
N GLU A 281 10.07 -10.91 0.94
CA GLU A 281 10.78 -11.98 1.64
C GLU A 281 12.25 -11.62 1.90
N ALA A 282 12.98 -11.09 0.91
CA ALA A 282 14.36 -10.63 1.06
C ALA A 282 14.47 -9.50 2.11
N ASN A 283 13.54 -8.56 2.13
CA ASN A 283 13.50 -7.50 3.12
C ASN A 283 13.15 -8.03 4.52
N LYS A 284 12.26 -9.01 4.61
CA LYS A 284 11.92 -9.69 5.87
C LYS A 284 13.11 -10.41 6.49
N GLU A 285 13.93 -11.05 5.68
CA GLU A 285 15.16 -11.70 6.15
C GLU A 285 16.19 -10.67 6.66
N ARG A 286 16.38 -9.55 5.94
CA ARG A 286 17.20 -8.43 6.41
C ARG A 286 16.70 -7.87 7.74
N GLU A 287 15.42 -7.66 7.88
CA GLU A 287 14.80 -7.18 9.11
C GLU A 287 15.04 -8.15 10.27
N LYS A 288 14.86 -9.46 10.04
CA LYS A 288 15.12 -10.49 11.05
C LYS A 288 16.55 -10.41 11.58
N ASN A 289 17.52 -10.12 10.72
CA ASN A 289 18.91 -9.95 11.11
C ASN A 289 19.14 -8.65 11.92
N ILE A 290 18.49 -7.55 11.55
CA ILE A 290 18.53 -6.28 12.29
C ILE A 290 17.94 -6.47 13.70
N LEU A 291 16.78 -7.13 13.81
CA LEU A 291 16.10 -7.33 15.08
C LEU A 291 16.85 -8.31 16.01
N LYS A 292 17.49 -9.34 15.47
CA LYS A 292 18.35 -10.24 16.25
C LYS A 292 19.53 -9.51 16.91
N GLY A 293 20.12 -8.52 16.22
CA GLY A 293 21.20 -7.70 16.75
C GLY A 293 20.79 -6.74 17.87
N THR A 294 19.49 -6.50 18.06
CA THR A 294 18.98 -5.59 19.11
C THR A 294 18.53 -6.30 20.39
N THR A 295 18.36 -7.63 20.36
CA THR A 295 18.11 -8.45 21.56
C THR A 295 19.43 -8.88 22.17
N TYR A 296 19.87 -8.15 23.19
CA TYR A 296 20.91 -8.60 24.10
C TYR A 296 20.32 -9.77 24.94
N SER A 297 20.38 -10.96 24.40
CA SER A 297 20.15 -12.18 25.17
C SER A 297 21.53 -12.79 25.44
N PRO A 298 21.87 -13.13 26.70
CA PRO A 298 23.11 -13.83 26.99
C PRO A 298 23.10 -15.19 26.25
N PRO A 299 24.25 -15.71 25.81
CA PRO A 299 24.31 -16.94 25.06
C PRO A 299 23.83 -18.11 25.93
N SER A 300 22.69 -18.70 25.53
CA SER A 300 22.25 -19.98 26.07
C SER A 300 23.15 -21.10 25.52
N PRO A 301 23.50 -22.09 26.34
CA PRO A 301 24.36 -23.18 25.91
C PRO A 301 23.65 -24.02 24.83
N THR A 302 24.39 -24.25 23.76
CA THR A 302 24.02 -25.09 22.63
C THR A 302 23.75 -26.53 23.09
N ASN A 303 22.52 -26.96 22.96
CA ASN A 303 22.22 -28.39 22.81
C ASN A 303 22.00 -28.67 21.33
N SER A 304 22.98 -29.33 20.76
CA SER A 304 22.90 -29.97 19.45
C SER A 304 22.19 -31.30 19.61
N ASP A 305 20.98 -31.43 19.13
CA ASP A 305 20.42 -32.73 18.78
C ASP A 305 19.90 -32.66 17.34
N ASN A 306 20.63 -33.42 16.51
CA ASN A 306 20.29 -33.72 15.14
C ASN A 306 19.12 -34.69 15.14
N GLU A 307 17.97 -34.30 14.64
CA GLU A 307 17.02 -35.22 14.08
C GLU A 307 16.96 -35.00 12.57
N MET A 308 17.56 -35.94 11.83
CA MET A 308 17.34 -36.13 10.41
C MET A 308 15.95 -36.70 10.23
N ASP A 309 15.07 -35.91 9.69
CA ASP A 309 13.78 -36.39 9.18
C ASP A 309 13.89 -36.52 7.65
N ASP A 310 14.24 -37.73 7.22
CA ASP A 310 14.24 -38.19 5.82
C ASP A 310 12.80 -38.33 5.33
N ASN A 311 12.14 -37.26 4.99
CA ASN A 311 10.94 -37.30 4.14
C ASN A 311 11.33 -36.92 2.71
N VAL A 312 11.79 -37.91 1.97
CA VAL A 312 11.88 -37.84 0.51
C VAL A 312 10.48 -37.86 -0.06
N SER A 313 9.87 -36.69 -0.22
CA SER A 313 8.72 -36.54 -1.11
C SER A 313 9.23 -36.49 -2.55
N GLU A 314 8.70 -37.37 -3.38
CA GLU A 314 8.94 -37.41 -4.83
C GLU A 314 8.66 -36.03 -5.42
N VAL A 315 9.75 -35.31 -5.76
CA VAL A 315 9.68 -34.02 -6.43
C VAL A 315 9.40 -34.30 -7.90
N SER A 316 8.20 -33.92 -8.36
CA SER A 316 7.89 -33.80 -9.78
C SER A 316 8.99 -32.99 -10.48
N ASP A 317 9.28 -33.32 -11.77
CA ASP A 317 10.30 -32.73 -12.65
C ASP A 317 10.16 -31.21 -12.85
N THR A 318 10.16 -30.41 -11.77
CA THR A 318 10.25 -28.95 -11.82
C THR A 318 11.71 -28.57 -11.80
N GLU A 319 12.15 -27.84 -12.85
CA GLU A 319 13.55 -27.42 -12.96
C GLU A 319 13.91 -26.47 -11.80
N VAL A 320 14.89 -26.89 -10.99
CA VAL A 320 15.45 -26.09 -9.90
C VAL A 320 16.33 -25.00 -10.50
N CYS A 321 16.30 -23.81 -9.92
CA CYS A 321 17.08 -22.66 -10.37
C CYS A 321 18.58 -22.94 -10.34
N CYS A 322 19.24 -22.88 -11.50
CA CYS A 322 20.68 -23.14 -11.64
C CYS A 322 21.60 -22.08 -11.00
N ILE A 323 21.03 -21.03 -10.38
CA ILE A 323 21.81 -19.98 -9.70
C ILE A 323 21.85 -20.25 -8.19
N CYS A 324 20.72 -20.49 -7.54
CA CYS A 324 20.66 -20.74 -6.10
C CYS A 324 20.62 -22.23 -5.71
N PHE A 325 20.19 -23.10 -6.61
CA PHE A 325 20.02 -24.54 -6.39
C PHE A 325 19.01 -24.88 -5.26
N ASP A 326 18.10 -23.96 -4.96
CA ASP A 326 17.16 -24.06 -3.84
C ASP A 326 15.71 -23.92 -4.29
N GLN A 327 15.40 -22.92 -5.11
CA GLN A 327 14.06 -22.59 -5.53
C GLN A 327 13.74 -23.05 -6.94
N VAL A 328 12.47 -23.33 -7.21
CA VAL A 328 11.96 -23.68 -8.54
C VAL A 328 12.05 -22.47 -9.48
N CYS A 329 12.38 -22.71 -10.74
CA CYS A 329 12.32 -21.67 -11.77
C CYS A 329 10.88 -21.21 -12.00
N THR A 330 10.61 -19.94 -11.74
CA THR A 330 9.28 -19.31 -11.89
C THR A 330 9.26 -18.22 -12.94
N ILE A 331 10.42 -17.70 -13.32
CA ILE A 331 10.57 -16.59 -14.26
C ILE A 331 11.44 -17.02 -15.42
N GLN A 332 11.04 -16.63 -16.63
CA GLN A 332 11.78 -16.79 -17.88
C GLN A 332 12.10 -15.43 -18.47
N VAL A 333 13.34 -15.24 -18.92
CA VAL A 333 13.71 -14.05 -19.70
C VAL A 333 13.22 -14.25 -21.13
N GLN A 334 12.31 -13.38 -21.60
CA GLN A 334 11.62 -13.54 -22.88
C GLN A 334 12.62 -13.59 -24.06
N ASP A 335 13.60 -12.67 -24.07
CA ASP A 335 14.53 -12.52 -25.21
C ASP A 335 15.47 -13.72 -25.40
N CYS A 336 15.79 -14.47 -24.34
CA CYS A 336 16.77 -15.56 -24.44
C CYS A 336 16.29 -16.91 -23.91
N GLY A 337 15.08 -16.99 -23.36
CA GLY A 337 14.48 -18.22 -22.89
C GLY A 337 15.09 -18.82 -21.62
N HIS A 338 16.09 -18.19 -20.99
CA HIS A 338 16.70 -18.70 -19.77
C HIS A 338 15.78 -18.51 -18.57
N GLN A 339 15.76 -19.55 -17.72
CA GLN A 339 14.86 -19.64 -16.58
C GLN A 339 15.60 -19.51 -15.26
N MET A 340 14.95 -18.85 -14.29
CA MET A 340 15.48 -18.68 -12.93
C MET A 340 14.35 -18.41 -11.93
N CYS A 341 14.61 -18.52 -10.64
CA CYS A 341 13.61 -18.16 -9.63
C CYS A 341 13.51 -16.63 -9.46
N ALA A 342 12.37 -16.16 -8.95
CA ALA A 342 12.12 -14.73 -8.74
C ALA A 342 13.17 -14.06 -7.82
N HIS A 343 13.67 -14.77 -6.81
CA HIS A 343 14.74 -14.29 -5.91
C HIS A 343 16.03 -13.99 -6.64
N CYS A 344 16.44 -14.89 -7.55
CA CYS A 344 17.66 -14.69 -8.33
C CYS A 344 17.52 -13.56 -9.34
N VAL A 345 16.33 -13.41 -9.98
CA VAL A 345 16.06 -12.24 -10.84
C VAL A 345 16.18 -10.94 -10.04
N LEU A 346 15.56 -10.87 -8.88
CA LEU A 346 15.65 -9.70 -8.00
C LEU A 346 17.10 -9.40 -7.60
N ALA A 347 17.87 -10.42 -7.21
CA ALA A 347 19.26 -10.27 -6.85
C ALA A 347 20.11 -9.74 -8.02
N LEU A 348 19.88 -10.22 -9.24
CA LEU A 348 20.55 -9.72 -10.45
C LEU A 348 20.25 -8.24 -10.71
N CYS A 349 18.99 -7.84 -10.55
CA CYS A 349 18.57 -6.44 -10.71
C CYS A 349 19.19 -5.52 -9.64
N CYS A 350 19.39 -6.02 -8.41
CA CYS A 350 19.93 -5.25 -7.30
C CYS A 350 21.48 -5.23 -7.23
N HIS A 351 22.16 -6.16 -7.90
CA HIS A 351 23.60 -6.37 -7.72
C HIS A 351 24.46 -5.21 -8.24
N LYS A 352 23.97 -4.44 -9.19
CA LYS A 352 24.68 -3.29 -9.74
C LYS A 352 24.07 -1.98 -9.23
N LYS A 353 24.44 -1.58 -8.01
CA LYS A 353 24.18 -0.19 -7.58
C LYS A 353 25.00 0.73 -8.50
N PRO A 354 24.43 1.78 -9.08
CA PRO A 354 25.22 2.76 -9.82
C PRO A 354 26.27 3.37 -8.88
N SER A 355 27.51 3.28 -9.28
CA SER A 355 28.56 4.05 -8.62
C SER A 355 28.24 5.55 -8.78
N PRO A 356 28.44 6.41 -7.76
CA PRO A 356 28.12 7.84 -7.86
C PRO A 356 28.86 8.55 -9.00
N THR A 357 29.81 7.90 -9.64
CA THR A 357 30.61 8.41 -10.75
C THR A 357 30.14 7.97 -12.14
N THR A 358 29.19 7.03 -12.25
CA THR A 358 28.65 6.56 -13.53
C THR A 358 27.26 7.11 -13.77
N THR A 359 27.12 7.96 -14.76
CA THR A 359 25.89 8.68 -15.11
C THR A 359 24.83 7.85 -15.84
N SER A 360 25.09 6.59 -16.18
CA SER A 360 24.11 5.72 -16.85
C SER A 360 23.79 4.47 -16.02
N PRO A 361 22.52 4.20 -15.74
CA PRO A 361 22.10 2.96 -15.10
C PRO A 361 22.37 1.78 -16.05
N ILE A 362 23.06 0.75 -15.57
CA ILE A 362 23.36 -0.45 -16.34
C ILE A 362 22.17 -1.39 -16.21
N ALA A 363 21.50 -1.69 -17.33
CA ALA A 363 20.41 -2.65 -17.39
C ALA A 363 20.88 -4.05 -16.91
N PRO A 364 20.03 -4.83 -16.23
CA PRO A 364 20.36 -6.18 -15.80
C PRO A 364 20.62 -7.08 -17.02
N VAL A 365 21.57 -8.00 -16.89
CA VAL A 365 21.92 -8.94 -17.94
C VAL A 365 21.69 -10.38 -17.50
N CYS A 366 21.24 -11.22 -18.43
CA CYS A 366 21.09 -12.64 -18.18
C CYS A 366 22.44 -13.28 -17.83
N PRO A 367 22.56 -14.01 -16.72
CA PRO A 367 23.84 -14.59 -16.27
C PRO A 367 24.33 -15.71 -17.19
N PHE A 368 23.47 -16.29 -18.01
CA PHE A 368 23.77 -17.42 -18.88
C PHE A 368 24.28 -16.99 -20.27
N CYS A 369 23.64 -16.00 -20.89
CA CYS A 369 23.98 -15.56 -22.26
C CYS A 369 24.43 -14.09 -22.35
N ARG A 370 24.34 -13.32 -21.24
CA ARG A 370 24.70 -11.90 -21.17
C ARG A 370 23.82 -10.94 -21.98
N SER A 371 22.70 -11.41 -22.53
CA SER A 371 21.70 -10.52 -23.14
C SER A 371 21.11 -9.60 -22.08
N ILE A 372 20.70 -8.38 -22.47
CA ILE A 372 20.01 -7.45 -21.60
C ILE A 372 18.63 -8.03 -21.28
N ILE A 373 18.20 -7.96 -20.02
CA ILE A 373 16.87 -8.37 -19.61
C ILE A 373 15.93 -7.19 -19.85
N VAL A 374 15.04 -7.33 -20.83
CA VAL A 374 14.04 -6.32 -21.22
C VAL A 374 12.66 -6.74 -20.74
N GLN A 375 12.30 -8.01 -20.92
CA GLN A 375 10.98 -8.55 -20.58
C GLN A 375 11.11 -9.85 -19.79
N LEU A 376 10.15 -10.08 -18.89
CA LEU A 376 10.06 -11.27 -18.06
C LEU A 376 8.68 -11.91 -18.19
N ASP A 377 8.65 -13.22 -18.36
CA ASP A 377 7.44 -14.03 -18.37
C ASP A 377 7.42 -15.02 -17.23
N VAL A 378 6.22 -15.38 -16.78
CA VAL A 378 6.01 -16.41 -15.77
C VAL A 378 5.95 -17.78 -16.44
N ILE A 379 6.70 -18.72 -15.90
CA ILE A 379 6.65 -20.11 -16.30
C ILE A 379 5.36 -20.74 -15.79
N LYS A 380 4.44 -21.09 -16.69
CA LYS A 380 3.23 -21.83 -16.34
C LYS A 380 3.61 -23.29 -16.08
N LEU A 381 3.61 -23.68 -14.81
CA LEU A 381 3.70 -25.10 -14.42
C LEU A 381 2.40 -25.77 -14.82
N GLU A 382 2.40 -26.50 -15.96
CA GLU A 382 1.27 -27.33 -16.36
C GLU A 382 1.09 -28.43 -15.29
N LYS A 383 0.02 -28.34 -14.51
CA LYS A 383 -0.47 -29.48 -13.72
C LYS A 383 -0.94 -30.52 -14.71
N LYS A 384 -0.17 -31.60 -14.88
CA LYS A 384 -0.65 -32.81 -15.57
C LYS A 384 -1.74 -33.43 -14.73
N ASP A 385 -2.99 -33.05 -15.00
CA ASP A 385 -4.14 -33.85 -14.61
C ASP A 385 -4.07 -35.16 -15.42
N GLY A 386 -3.94 -36.26 -14.67
CA GLY A 386 -3.82 -37.57 -15.25
C GLY A 386 -5.12 -38.00 -15.94
N THR A 387 -5.13 -38.00 -17.26
CA THR A 387 -5.96 -38.90 -18.08
C THR A 387 -5.23 -39.25 -19.36
N SER A 388 -5.17 -40.52 -19.58
CA SER A 388 -4.51 -41.39 -20.53
C SER A 388 -4.66 -41.10 -22.05
N HIS A 389 -3.64 -41.66 -22.75
CA HIS A 389 -3.57 -42.07 -24.19
C HIS A 389 -3.30 -40.94 -25.21
N ASP A 390 -2.29 -40.98 -26.06
CA ASP A 390 -1.66 -42.00 -26.88
C ASP A 390 -0.36 -41.48 -27.53
N VAL A 391 0.55 -42.38 -27.67
CA VAL A 391 1.69 -42.58 -28.57
C VAL A 391 1.86 -41.61 -29.75
N SER A 392 3.02 -40.91 -29.77
CA SER A 392 3.88 -40.96 -30.96
C SER A 392 5.31 -40.41 -30.67
N SER A 393 6.25 -41.26 -31.01
CA SER A 393 7.69 -41.09 -30.88
C SER A 393 8.25 -40.04 -31.85
N SER A 394 9.07 -39.13 -31.38
CA SER A 394 10.14 -38.57 -32.20
C SER A 394 11.43 -38.37 -31.39
N LYS A 395 12.44 -39.12 -31.86
CA LYS A 395 13.83 -39.10 -31.38
C LYS A 395 14.46 -37.75 -31.63
N LEU A 396 15.12 -37.16 -30.63
CA LEU A 396 16.15 -36.16 -30.88
C LEU A 396 17.31 -36.32 -29.87
N ARG A 397 18.37 -36.80 -30.40
CA ARG A 397 19.80 -36.76 -30.19
C ARG A 397 20.35 -36.15 -28.89
N LYS A 398 20.96 -37.03 -28.10
CA LYS A 398 21.98 -36.73 -27.10
C LYS A 398 23.22 -36.15 -27.76
N SER A 399 23.69 -34.99 -27.30
CA SER A 399 25.06 -34.53 -27.50
C SER A 399 25.73 -34.40 -26.12
N ARG A 400 26.49 -35.42 -25.77
CA ARG A 400 27.47 -35.38 -24.71
C ARG A 400 28.69 -34.60 -25.22
N ARG A 401 29.07 -33.54 -24.50
CA ARG A 401 30.46 -33.08 -24.48
C ARG A 401 30.87 -32.73 -23.05
N SER A 402 31.52 -33.68 -22.45
CA SER A 402 32.39 -33.54 -21.30
C SER A 402 33.58 -32.61 -21.65
N ARG A 403 33.83 -31.60 -20.81
CA ARG A 403 35.17 -31.01 -20.67
C ARG A 403 35.43 -30.72 -19.21
N ASN A 404 36.34 -31.51 -18.68
CA ASN A 404 37.07 -31.26 -17.44
C ASN A 404 37.76 -29.88 -17.49
N PHE A 405 37.62 -29.11 -16.42
CA PHE A 405 38.59 -28.08 -16.07
C PHE A 405 38.83 -28.11 -14.57
N SER A 406 40.11 -28.20 -14.24
CA SER A 406 40.75 -28.35 -12.97
C SER A 406 40.64 -27.14 -12.05
N GLU A 407 40.76 -27.46 -10.80
CA GLU A 407 40.90 -26.65 -9.58
C GLU A 407 41.69 -25.35 -9.72
N GLY A 408 41.18 -24.31 -9.07
CA GLY A 408 41.88 -23.08 -8.77
C GLY A 408 41.28 -22.44 -7.53
N SER A 409 41.77 -22.86 -6.37
CA SER A 409 41.53 -22.26 -5.07
C SER A 409 42.07 -20.84 -5.01
N ASN A 410 41.25 -19.83 -4.72
CA ASN A 410 41.72 -18.56 -4.20
C ASN A 410 40.82 -18.02 -3.08
N SER A 411 41.42 -18.08 -1.94
CA SER A 411 41.08 -17.49 -0.67
C SER A 411 40.95 -15.96 -0.77
N PHE A 412 39.81 -15.40 -0.39
CA PHE A 412 39.68 -13.96 -0.14
C PHE A 412 39.66 -13.67 1.35
N LYS A 413 40.74 -13.04 1.79
CA LYS A 413 40.92 -12.48 3.14
C LYS A 413 40.07 -11.23 3.31
N SER A 414 39.36 -11.15 4.44
CA SER A 414 38.71 -9.98 4.99
C SER A 414 39.72 -8.84 5.23
N LEU A 415 39.33 -7.63 4.84
CA LEU A 415 39.95 -6.38 5.29
C LEU A 415 38.91 -5.59 6.10
N SER A 416 39.14 -5.61 7.40
CA SER A 416 38.51 -4.69 8.36
C SER A 416 39.27 -3.37 8.38
N ALA A 417 38.62 -2.26 8.12
CA ALA A 417 39.15 -0.93 8.37
C ALA A 417 38.39 -0.26 9.52
N VAL A 418 39.09 -0.08 10.60
CA VAL A 418 38.74 0.71 11.78
C VAL A 418 39.06 2.17 11.48
N SER A 419 38.12 3.08 11.70
CA SER A 419 38.47 4.47 11.97
C SER A 419 37.59 5.06 13.07
N SER A 420 38.23 5.40 14.15
CA SER A 420 37.78 6.16 15.30
C SER A 420 37.73 7.66 15.00
N PHE A 421 36.66 8.35 15.41
CA PHE A 421 36.66 9.80 15.70
C PHE A 421 35.60 10.03 16.78
N GLY A 422 35.94 10.50 17.91
CA GLY A 422 36.19 11.85 18.36
C GLY A 422 34.96 12.39 19.12
N LYS A 423 35.04 12.38 20.48
CA LYS A 423 34.08 13.03 21.39
C LYS A 423 34.00 14.54 21.14
N MET A 424 32.78 15.11 21.08
CA MET A 424 32.56 16.49 21.49
C MET A 424 31.30 16.59 22.35
N VAL A 425 31.53 17.07 23.58
CA VAL A 425 30.54 17.39 24.59
C VAL A 425 30.02 18.80 24.35
N GLY A 426 28.72 18.96 24.23
CA GLY A 426 28.04 20.24 24.18
C GLY A 426 26.79 20.22 25.07
N ARG A 427 26.89 20.86 26.25
CA ARG A 427 25.74 21.15 27.12
C ARG A 427 24.85 22.22 26.48
N GLY A 428 23.55 21.93 26.32
CA GLY A 428 22.54 22.91 26.01
C GLY A 428 21.24 22.54 26.70
N SER A 429 20.92 23.27 27.80
CA SER A 429 19.63 23.20 28.46
C SER A 429 18.57 23.87 27.61
N GLY A 430 17.58 23.12 27.12
CA GLY A 430 16.43 23.61 26.38
C GLY A 430 15.13 23.09 26.99
N ARG A 431 14.28 24.02 27.38
CA ARG A 431 12.95 23.83 27.96
C ARG A 431 12.13 22.84 27.14
N ILE A 432 11.54 21.86 27.84
CA ILE A 432 10.56 20.91 27.30
C ILE A 432 9.24 21.68 27.16
N ALA A 433 8.86 22.00 25.94
CA ALA A 433 7.49 22.41 25.63
C ALA A 433 6.62 21.15 25.62
N ALA A 434 5.55 21.16 26.40
CA ALA A 434 4.51 20.15 26.37
C ALA A 434 3.82 20.20 24.98
N GLU A 435 4.05 19.20 24.16
CA GLU A 435 3.27 19.00 22.92
C GLU A 435 1.97 18.28 23.30
N ASP A 436 0.86 18.98 23.15
CA ASP A 436 -0.49 18.44 23.29
C ASP A 436 -0.67 17.20 22.43
N VAL A 437 -1.02 16.10 23.08
CA VAL A 437 -1.43 14.85 22.44
C VAL A 437 -2.85 15.07 21.89
N TYR A 438 -2.95 15.63 20.70
CA TYR A 438 -4.20 15.61 19.93
C TYR A 438 -4.42 14.19 19.42
N ILE A 439 -5.10 13.38 20.22
CA ILE A 439 -5.72 12.15 19.76
C ILE A 439 -7.03 12.58 19.10
N ASP A 440 -7.08 12.63 17.76
CA ASP A 440 -8.34 12.62 17.02
C ASP A 440 -9.05 11.30 17.36
N LYS A 441 -9.90 11.30 18.36
CA LYS A 441 -10.81 10.19 18.63
C LYS A 441 -11.76 10.09 17.43
N PRO A 442 -12.08 8.88 16.94
CA PRO A 442 -13.15 8.72 15.99
C PRO A 442 -14.43 9.28 16.64
N ILE A 443 -15.10 10.15 15.92
CA ILE A 443 -16.48 10.57 16.27
C ILE A 443 -17.32 9.33 16.04
N ILE A 444 -17.63 8.61 17.11
CA ILE A 444 -18.67 7.60 17.13
C ILE A 444 -19.95 8.44 17.20
N LEU A 445 -20.68 8.45 16.12
CA LEU A 445 -22.06 8.94 16.11
C LEU A 445 -22.91 7.84 16.73
N ASP A 446 -23.31 8.05 17.99
CA ASP A 446 -24.43 7.31 18.62
C ASP A 446 -25.74 7.65 17.92
#